data_f1129d324590bd6ff495d55642ba12b4
#
_entry.id   f1129d324590bd6ff495d55642ba12b4
#
_cell.length_a   1.000
_cell.length_b   1.000
_cell.length_c   1.000
_cell.angle_alpha   90.00
_cell.angle_beta   90.00
_cell.angle_gamma   90.00
#
_symmetry.space_group_name_H-M   'P 1'
#
loop_
_entity.id
_entity.type
_entity.pdbx_description
1 polymer ?
#
loop_
_entity_poly.entity_id
_entity_poly.type
_entity_poly.pdbx_seq_one_letter_code
_entity_poly.pdbx_strand_id
1 'polypeptide(L)'
;SYDSRKLEEYRQSVEYLELCKQTLEEEEDVLNTAQASLEKEQQAVNTLISEKEQQIVAYQGDISNKEAAIKEYEADISAQNATIAALEKAVAADKAKLEEENRLKYDGGMFQMPCPGYTRISDDYGNRMHPTLKVQKFHNGVDFAAPSGTAILAAYSGNVVAASYNSSMGNYVMIDHGDGLYTIYMHASKLYVSTGQSVSKGATIAAVGSTGRSTGPHLHFSVRSNGSYVSPWNYLK
;
A
#
# COMPACT_ATOMS: atom_id res chain seq x y z
N SER A 1 66.57 -76.02 -15.79
CA SER A 1 67.87 -75.37 -15.69
C SER A 1 67.69 -74.05 -14.90
N TYR A 2 68.71 -73.56 -14.24
CA TYR A 2 68.72 -72.30 -13.47
C TYR A 2 68.38 -71.11 -14.38
N ASP A 3 68.88 -71.07 -15.58
CA ASP A 3 68.57 -69.99 -16.56
C ASP A 3 67.13 -69.95 -17.03
N SER A 4 66.48 -71.11 -17.19
CA SER A 4 65.07 -71.16 -17.59
C SER A 4 64.13 -70.55 -16.50
N ARG A 5 64.48 -70.72 -15.23
CA ARG A 5 63.70 -70.15 -14.09
C ARG A 5 63.92 -68.65 -14.00
N LYS A 6 65.12 -68.16 -14.19
CA LYS A 6 65.43 -66.71 -14.23
C LYS A 6 64.72 -66.00 -15.38
N LEU A 7 64.67 -66.63 -16.54
CA LEU A 7 63.97 -66.11 -17.69
C LEU A 7 62.44 -66.00 -17.44
N GLU A 8 61.89 -67.03 -16.80
CA GLU A 8 60.42 -67.00 -16.42
C GLU A 8 60.11 -65.96 -15.36
N GLU A 9 60.98 -65.82 -14.33
CA GLU A 9 60.84 -64.73 -13.32
C GLU A 9 60.92 -63.36 -13.98
N TYR A 10 61.77 -63.14 -14.93
CA TYR A 10 61.87 -61.89 -15.67
C TYR A 10 60.63 -61.64 -16.53
N ARG A 11 60.14 -62.67 -17.24
CA ARG A 11 58.91 -62.54 -18.02
C ARG A 11 57.69 -62.15 -17.15
N GLN A 12 57.50 -62.80 -16.01
CA GLN A 12 56.47 -62.52 -15.06
C GLN A 12 56.56 -61.07 -14.50
N SER A 13 57.77 -60.59 -14.24
CA SER A 13 58.01 -59.22 -13.80
C SER A 13 57.63 -58.18 -14.87
N VAL A 14 57.92 -58.47 -16.14
CA VAL A 14 57.54 -57.60 -17.26
C VAL A 14 55.98 -57.54 -17.41
N GLU A 15 55.36 -58.75 -17.41
CA GLU A 15 53.89 -58.82 -17.46
C GLU A 15 53.21 -58.05 -16.29
N TYR A 16 53.77 -58.16 -15.09
CA TYR A 16 53.31 -57.42 -13.93
C TYR A 16 53.46 -55.88 -14.09
N LEU A 17 54.60 -55.42 -14.61
CA LEU A 17 54.86 -54.01 -14.88
C LEU A 17 53.90 -53.43 -15.95
N GLU A 18 53.64 -54.24 -17.01
CA GLU A 18 52.65 -53.83 -18.03
C GLU A 18 51.25 -53.71 -17.46
N LEU A 19 50.81 -54.62 -16.60
CA LEU A 19 49.55 -54.58 -15.92
C LEU A 19 49.45 -53.33 -14.98
N CYS A 20 50.49 -53.07 -14.20
CA CYS A 20 50.57 -51.88 -13.35
C CYS A 20 50.50 -50.60 -14.16
N LYS A 21 51.16 -50.52 -15.29
CA LYS A 21 51.10 -49.38 -16.19
C LYS A 21 49.70 -49.16 -16.73
N GLN A 22 49.03 -50.21 -17.20
CA GLN A 22 47.68 -50.15 -17.71
C GLN A 22 46.72 -49.68 -16.60
N THR A 23 46.82 -50.21 -15.38
CA THR A 23 46.00 -49.78 -14.24
C THR A 23 46.21 -48.30 -13.92
N LEU A 24 47.46 -47.82 -13.98
CA LEU A 24 47.80 -46.43 -13.74
C LEU A 24 47.18 -45.48 -14.79
N GLU A 25 47.21 -45.86 -16.07
CA GLU A 25 46.62 -45.13 -17.18
C GLU A 25 45.07 -45.07 -17.00
N GLU A 26 44.41 -46.16 -16.60
CA GLU A 26 42.99 -46.23 -16.33
C GLU A 26 42.60 -45.32 -15.13
N GLU A 27 43.39 -45.32 -14.04
CA GLU A 27 43.18 -44.45 -12.88
C GLU A 27 43.38 -42.96 -13.22
N GLU A 28 44.38 -42.65 -14.08
CA GLU A 28 44.61 -41.28 -14.55
C GLU A 28 43.41 -40.74 -15.38
N ASP A 29 42.83 -41.57 -16.26
CA ASP A 29 41.65 -41.22 -17.04
C ASP A 29 40.43 -40.99 -16.16
N VAL A 30 40.23 -41.83 -15.14
CA VAL A 30 39.16 -41.64 -14.15
C VAL A 30 39.34 -40.33 -13.38
N LEU A 31 40.56 -40.02 -12.93
CA LEU A 31 40.90 -38.81 -12.21
C LEU A 31 40.66 -37.56 -13.07
N ASN A 32 41.10 -37.57 -14.32
CA ASN A 32 40.91 -36.46 -15.27
C ASN A 32 39.41 -36.23 -15.54
N THR A 33 38.64 -37.30 -15.68
CA THR A 33 37.18 -37.21 -15.87
C THR A 33 36.49 -36.62 -14.63
N ALA A 34 36.89 -37.06 -13.44
CA ALA A 34 36.34 -36.53 -12.16
C ALA A 34 36.70 -35.05 -11.97
N GLN A 35 37.94 -34.66 -12.32
CA GLN A 35 38.39 -33.28 -12.24
C GLN A 35 37.56 -32.36 -13.19
N ALA A 36 37.38 -32.80 -14.45
CA ALA A 36 36.55 -32.02 -15.40
C ALA A 36 35.08 -31.87 -14.95
N SER A 37 34.53 -32.94 -14.34
CA SER A 37 33.18 -32.88 -13.75
C SER A 37 33.12 -31.88 -12.60
N LEU A 38 34.10 -31.91 -11.70
CA LEU A 38 34.15 -30.97 -10.54
C LEU A 38 34.32 -29.54 -11.01
N GLU A 39 35.12 -29.25 -11.99
CA GLU A 39 35.28 -27.90 -12.57
C GLU A 39 33.98 -27.40 -13.15
N LYS A 40 33.23 -28.26 -13.85
CA LYS A 40 31.92 -27.93 -14.39
C LYS A 40 30.87 -27.58 -13.28
N GLU A 41 30.83 -28.41 -12.22
CA GLU A 41 29.98 -28.18 -11.08
C GLU A 41 30.35 -26.88 -10.37
N GLN A 42 31.62 -26.58 -10.19
CA GLN A 42 32.11 -25.36 -9.58
C GLN A 42 31.70 -24.11 -10.40
N GLN A 43 31.78 -24.17 -11.72
CA GLN A 43 31.28 -23.10 -12.60
C GLN A 43 29.78 -22.89 -12.46
N ALA A 44 29.00 -23.98 -12.40
CA ALA A 44 27.53 -23.87 -12.20
C ALA A 44 27.18 -23.24 -10.86
N VAL A 45 27.88 -23.62 -9.78
CA VAL A 45 27.69 -23.00 -8.45
C VAL A 45 28.03 -21.50 -8.47
N ASN A 46 29.17 -21.15 -9.08
CA ASN A 46 29.55 -19.73 -9.17
C ASN A 46 28.55 -18.89 -9.97
N THR A 47 27.99 -19.43 -11.05
CA THR A 47 26.94 -18.80 -11.81
C THR A 47 25.69 -18.59 -10.94
N LEU A 48 25.27 -19.62 -10.20
CA LEU A 48 24.11 -19.53 -9.29
C LEU A 48 24.32 -18.51 -8.17
N ILE A 49 25.53 -18.44 -7.62
CA ILE A 49 25.88 -17.43 -6.60
C ILE A 49 25.70 -16.02 -7.18
N SER A 50 26.25 -15.76 -8.38
CA SER A 50 26.14 -14.45 -9.02
C SER A 50 24.67 -14.06 -9.32
N GLU A 51 23.86 -15.00 -9.80
CA GLU A 51 22.43 -14.77 -10.01
C GLU A 51 21.70 -14.44 -8.70
N LYS A 52 22.02 -15.14 -7.61
CA LYS A 52 21.43 -14.88 -6.30
C LYS A 52 21.84 -13.52 -5.71
N GLU A 53 23.09 -13.13 -5.89
CA GLU A 53 23.56 -11.80 -5.48
C GLU A 53 22.81 -10.68 -6.22
N GLN A 54 22.58 -10.82 -7.53
CA GLN A 54 21.79 -9.86 -8.30
C GLN A 54 20.33 -9.80 -7.80
N GLN A 55 19.72 -10.95 -7.48
CA GLN A 55 18.37 -10.99 -6.91
C GLN A 55 18.30 -10.28 -5.55
N ILE A 56 19.31 -10.47 -4.69
CA ILE A 56 19.39 -9.80 -3.38
C ILE A 56 19.44 -8.28 -3.56
N VAL A 57 20.27 -7.76 -4.46
CA VAL A 57 20.38 -6.32 -4.74
C VAL A 57 19.04 -5.76 -5.25
N ALA A 58 18.35 -6.47 -6.13
CA ALA A 58 17.04 -6.08 -6.63
C ALA A 58 15.99 -6.01 -5.50
N TYR A 59 15.95 -7.03 -4.62
CA TYR A 59 15.04 -7.04 -3.47
C TYR A 59 15.34 -5.94 -2.45
N GLN A 60 16.61 -5.62 -2.20
CA GLN A 60 17.00 -4.51 -1.33
C GLN A 60 16.52 -3.17 -1.87
N GLY A 61 16.64 -2.94 -3.19
CA GLY A 61 16.08 -1.76 -3.86
C GLY A 61 14.56 -1.66 -3.71
N ASP A 62 13.83 -2.75 -3.89
CA ASP A 62 12.39 -2.81 -3.71
C ASP A 62 11.95 -2.51 -2.27
N ILE A 63 12.66 -3.03 -1.28
CA ILE A 63 12.39 -2.77 0.14
C ILE A 63 12.59 -1.28 0.44
N SER A 64 13.71 -0.69 0.03
CA SER A 64 14.01 0.73 0.25
C SER A 64 12.95 1.64 -0.38
N ASN A 65 12.49 1.34 -1.61
CA ASN A 65 11.44 2.10 -2.27
C ASN A 65 10.09 2.00 -1.54
N LYS A 66 9.75 0.84 -1.00
CA LYS A 66 8.53 0.64 -0.22
C LYS A 66 8.58 1.38 1.12
N GLU A 67 9.71 1.37 1.81
CA GLU A 67 9.90 2.10 3.06
C GLU A 67 9.76 3.62 2.85
N ALA A 68 10.37 4.16 1.79
CA ALA A 68 10.22 5.57 1.44
C ALA A 68 8.77 5.95 1.15
N ALA A 69 8.05 5.12 0.38
CA ALA A 69 6.64 5.34 0.09
C ALA A 69 5.75 5.27 1.36
N ILE A 70 6.02 4.34 2.28
CA ILE A 70 5.31 4.24 3.56
C ILE A 70 5.48 5.53 4.36
N LYS A 71 6.71 6.01 4.49
CA LYS A 71 7.03 7.23 5.22
C LYS A 71 6.33 8.47 4.63
N GLU A 72 6.28 8.58 3.32
CA GLU A 72 5.56 9.65 2.64
C GLU A 72 4.05 9.59 2.93
N TYR A 73 3.43 8.40 2.87
CA TYR A 73 2.03 8.21 3.22
C TYR A 73 1.71 8.57 4.67
N GLU A 74 2.57 8.19 5.61
CA GLU A 74 2.40 8.50 7.03
C GLU A 74 2.47 10.01 7.28
N ALA A 75 3.39 10.70 6.62
CA ALA A 75 3.50 12.16 6.70
C ALA A 75 2.23 12.85 6.17
N ASP A 76 1.66 12.37 5.06
CA ASP A 76 0.44 12.91 4.50
C ASP A 76 -0.78 12.69 5.40
N ILE A 77 -0.92 11.49 5.96
CA ILE A 77 -1.99 11.19 6.93
C ILE A 77 -1.88 12.10 8.15
N SER A 78 -0.67 12.31 8.65
CA SER A 78 -0.42 13.21 9.78
C SER A 78 -0.81 14.66 9.47
N ALA A 79 -0.42 15.19 8.32
CA ALA A 79 -0.77 16.53 7.88
C ALA A 79 -2.29 16.72 7.68
N GLN A 80 -2.95 15.71 7.10
CA GLN A 80 -4.40 15.68 6.93
C GLN A 80 -5.12 15.72 8.27
N ASN A 81 -4.74 14.87 9.21
CA ASN A 81 -5.33 14.82 10.55
C ASN A 81 -5.10 16.14 11.33
N ALA A 82 -3.91 16.75 11.20
CA ALA A 82 -3.64 18.05 11.82
C ALA A 82 -4.54 19.16 11.26
N THR A 83 -4.76 19.20 9.95
CA THR A 83 -5.67 20.16 9.31
C THR A 83 -7.09 20.01 9.83
N ILE A 84 -7.59 18.77 9.90
CA ILE A 84 -8.95 18.48 10.36
C ILE A 84 -9.11 18.84 11.85
N ALA A 85 -8.15 18.47 12.69
CA ALA A 85 -8.18 18.81 14.12
C ALA A 85 -8.15 20.33 14.35
N ALA A 86 -7.39 21.09 13.55
CA ALA A 86 -7.40 22.55 13.63
C ALA A 86 -8.77 23.15 13.27
N LEU A 87 -9.46 22.61 12.26
CA LEU A 87 -10.81 23.03 11.89
C LEU A 87 -11.82 22.72 12.99
N GLU A 88 -11.79 21.52 13.57
CA GLU A 88 -12.66 21.15 14.69
C GLU A 88 -12.46 22.07 15.90
N LYS A 89 -11.20 22.41 16.22
CA LYS A 89 -10.88 23.33 17.30
C LYS A 89 -11.39 24.75 17.05
N ALA A 90 -11.28 25.24 15.82
CA ALA A 90 -11.81 26.57 15.45
C ALA A 90 -13.34 26.60 15.59
N VAL A 91 -14.04 25.57 15.09
CA VAL A 91 -15.51 25.46 15.24
C VAL A 91 -15.91 25.36 16.69
N ALA A 92 -15.22 24.60 17.52
CA ALA A 92 -15.52 24.50 18.95
C ALA A 92 -15.34 25.86 19.67
N ALA A 93 -14.33 26.65 19.29
CA ALA A 93 -14.13 27.98 19.83
C ALA A 93 -15.25 28.97 19.45
N ASP A 94 -15.72 28.89 18.20
CA ASP A 94 -16.85 29.73 17.75
C ASP A 94 -18.19 29.30 18.38
N LYS A 95 -18.43 28.00 18.51
CA LYS A 95 -19.61 27.46 19.23
C LYS A 95 -19.67 27.87 20.70
N ALA A 96 -18.48 27.95 21.36
CA ALA A 96 -18.44 28.40 22.76
C ALA A 96 -18.96 29.85 22.98
N LYS A 97 -18.98 30.65 21.91
CA LYS A 97 -19.51 32.03 21.94
C LYS A 97 -21.01 32.10 21.68
N LEU A 98 -21.65 31.04 21.19
CA LEU A 98 -23.09 31.00 20.91
C LEU A 98 -23.85 30.60 22.18
N GLU A 99 -25.02 31.20 22.37
CA GLU A 99 -25.96 30.74 23.40
C GLU A 99 -26.41 29.30 23.11
N GLU A 100 -26.65 28.51 24.14
CA GLU A 100 -26.94 27.09 24.01
C GLU A 100 -28.16 26.78 23.14
N GLU A 101 -29.16 27.65 23.17
CA GLU A 101 -30.38 27.55 22.37
C GLU A 101 -30.14 27.67 20.86
N ASN A 102 -29.08 28.37 20.46
CA ASN A 102 -28.73 28.63 19.05
C ASN A 102 -27.68 27.65 18.49
N ARG A 103 -27.23 26.67 19.27
CA ARG A 103 -26.25 25.68 18.81
C ARG A 103 -26.90 24.66 17.89
N LEU A 104 -26.20 24.37 16.78
CA LEU A 104 -26.58 23.28 15.90
C LEU A 104 -26.48 21.95 16.66
N LYS A 105 -27.55 21.14 16.61
CA LYS A 105 -27.63 19.82 17.24
C LYS A 105 -27.95 18.77 16.21
N TYR A 106 -27.27 17.61 16.31
CA TYR A 106 -27.61 16.44 15.52
C TYR A 106 -28.78 15.70 16.16
N ASP A 107 -29.85 15.49 15.41
CA ASP A 107 -31.09 14.89 15.91
C ASP A 107 -31.13 13.36 15.88
N GLY A 108 -30.03 12.71 15.51
CA GLY A 108 -29.93 11.23 15.40
C GLY A 108 -30.47 10.67 14.09
N GLY A 109 -30.78 11.50 13.10
CA GLY A 109 -31.33 11.07 11.81
C GLY A 109 -30.31 10.35 10.94
N MET A 110 -30.76 9.40 10.12
CA MET A 110 -29.89 8.66 9.19
C MET A 110 -29.36 9.58 8.08
N PHE A 111 -28.10 9.33 7.69
CA PHE A 111 -27.46 10.03 6.59
C PHE A 111 -28.01 9.54 5.24
N GLN A 112 -28.06 10.45 4.30
CA GLN A 112 -28.27 10.13 2.89
C GLN A 112 -26.95 9.68 2.27
N MET A 113 -27.03 8.76 1.29
CA MET A 113 -25.87 8.35 0.49
C MET A 113 -25.21 9.58 -0.16
N PRO A 114 -23.93 9.88 0.15
CA PRO A 114 -23.27 11.09 -0.32
C PRO A 114 -22.91 11.05 -1.80
N CYS A 115 -22.86 9.88 -2.40
CA CYS A 115 -22.57 9.70 -3.83
C CYS A 115 -23.51 8.66 -4.45
N PRO A 116 -24.80 9.01 -4.70
CA PRO A 116 -25.80 8.04 -5.19
C PRO A 116 -25.47 7.48 -6.58
N GLY A 117 -24.63 8.17 -7.34
CA GLY A 117 -24.15 7.71 -8.65
C GLY A 117 -22.85 6.88 -8.61
N TYR A 118 -22.46 6.35 -7.46
CA TYR A 118 -21.29 5.47 -7.37
C TYR A 118 -21.54 4.14 -8.08
N THR A 119 -20.47 3.57 -8.66
CA THR A 119 -20.52 2.29 -9.39
C THR A 119 -20.12 1.11 -8.51
N ARG A 120 -19.22 1.35 -7.54
CA ARG A 120 -18.73 0.35 -6.58
C ARG A 120 -18.05 1.04 -5.39
N ILE A 121 -17.98 0.33 -4.28
CA ILE A 121 -17.06 0.69 -3.19
C ILE A 121 -15.68 0.19 -3.61
N SER A 122 -14.74 1.13 -3.81
CA SER A 122 -13.38 0.79 -4.21
C SER A 122 -12.48 0.51 -3.01
N ASP A 123 -12.82 1.07 -1.85
CA ASP A 123 -12.12 0.86 -0.59
C ASP A 123 -13.06 1.11 0.59
N ASP A 124 -13.05 0.23 1.57
CA ASP A 124 -13.96 0.28 2.71
C ASP A 124 -13.26 0.80 3.97
N TYR A 125 -14.05 1.22 4.95
CA TYR A 125 -13.58 1.68 6.25
C TYR A 125 -12.95 0.55 7.05
N GLY A 126 -11.80 0.81 7.69
CA GLY A 126 -11.17 -0.11 8.63
C GLY A 126 -9.79 -0.60 8.21
N ASN A 127 -9.32 -1.64 8.89
CA ASN A 127 -8.01 -2.23 8.59
C ASN A 127 -8.04 -3.01 7.29
N ARG A 128 -7.09 -2.71 6.42
CA ARG A 128 -6.93 -3.38 5.13
C ARG A 128 -5.47 -3.54 4.72
N MET A 129 -5.24 -4.47 3.81
CA MET A 129 -3.95 -4.60 3.14
C MET A 129 -3.84 -3.56 2.03
N HIS A 130 -2.85 -2.65 2.11
CA HIS A 130 -2.64 -1.67 1.04
C HIS A 130 -2.30 -2.40 -0.27
N PRO A 131 -3.01 -2.15 -1.38
CA PRO A 131 -2.92 -2.97 -2.59
C PRO A 131 -1.51 -3.00 -3.20
N THR A 132 -0.80 -1.87 -3.15
CA THR A 132 0.55 -1.72 -3.73
C THR A 132 1.65 -2.04 -2.73
N LEU A 133 1.57 -1.48 -1.52
CA LEU A 133 2.63 -1.58 -0.51
C LEU A 133 2.61 -2.91 0.26
N LYS A 134 1.48 -3.65 0.23
CA LYS A 134 1.28 -4.92 0.95
C LYS A 134 1.53 -4.81 2.46
N VAL A 135 1.23 -3.65 3.04
CA VAL A 135 1.23 -3.40 4.48
C VAL A 135 -0.18 -3.19 4.98
N GLN A 136 -0.44 -3.53 6.23
CA GLN A 136 -1.73 -3.21 6.85
C GLN A 136 -1.85 -1.70 7.05
N LYS A 137 -2.96 -1.12 6.60
CA LYS A 137 -3.32 0.28 6.81
C LYS A 137 -4.76 0.40 7.27
N PHE A 138 -5.00 1.39 8.12
CA PHE A 138 -6.35 1.77 8.49
C PHE A 138 -6.88 2.81 7.50
N HIS A 139 -8.05 2.54 6.90
CA HIS A 139 -8.77 3.47 6.05
C HIS A 139 -9.84 4.18 6.87
N ASN A 140 -9.75 5.50 6.97
CA ASN A 140 -10.59 6.33 7.85
C ASN A 140 -11.90 6.82 7.20
N GLY A 141 -12.27 6.26 6.07
CA GLY A 141 -13.48 6.57 5.32
C GLY A 141 -13.92 5.42 4.43
N VAL A 142 -14.85 5.71 3.54
CA VAL A 142 -15.29 4.82 2.46
C VAL A 142 -15.06 5.50 1.14
N ASP A 143 -14.46 4.79 0.18
CA ASP A 143 -14.21 5.28 -1.17
C ASP A 143 -15.29 4.78 -2.13
N PHE A 144 -16.11 5.71 -2.59
CA PHE A 144 -17.15 5.48 -3.60
C PHE A 144 -16.61 5.81 -4.99
N ALA A 145 -16.23 4.79 -5.76
CA ALA A 145 -15.79 4.98 -7.14
C ALA A 145 -16.97 5.44 -8.01
N ALA A 146 -16.79 6.55 -8.70
CA ALA A 146 -17.79 7.13 -9.59
C ALA A 146 -17.11 7.91 -10.71
N PRO A 147 -17.75 8.10 -11.88
CA PRO A 147 -17.24 8.96 -12.94
C PRO A 147 -16.97 10.38 -12.43
N SER A 148 -15.90 11.01 -12.95
CA SER A 148 -15.65 12.43 -12.66
C SER A 148 -16.84 13.29 -13.06
N GLY A 149 -17.21 14.24 -12.20
CA GLY A 149 -18.41 15.06 -12.41
C GLY A 149 -19.69 14.53 -11.76
N THR A 150 -19.71 13.27 -11.26
CA THR A 150 -20.84 12.73 -10.49
C THR A 150 -21.11 13.62 -9.27
N ALA A 151 -22.40 13.92 -9.00
CA ALA A 151 -22.78 14.76 -7.87
C ALA A 151 -22.37 14.16 -6.53
N ILE A 152 -21.77 14.99 -5.68
CA ILE A 152 -21.53 14.72 -4.26
C ILE A 152 -22.59 15.51 -3.46
N LEU A 153 -23.33 14.80 -2.62
CA LEU A 153 -24.44 15.34 -1.82
C LEU A 153 -24.04 15.46 -0.36
N ALA A 154 -24.54 16.50 0.33
CA ALA A 154 -24.45 16.60 1.77
C ALA A 154 -25.20 15.41 2.42
N ALA A 155 -24.49 14.56 3.13
CA ALA A 155 -25.09 13.39 3.77
C ALA A 155 -26.13 13.75 4.82
N TYR A 156 -25.94 14.88 5.49
CA TYR A 156 -26.89 15.45 6.45
C TYR A 156 -26.85 16.99 6.41
N SER A 157 -27.88 17.63 6.98
CA SER A 157 -27.94 19.10 7.11
C SER A 157 -26.87 19.61 8.06
N GLY A 158 -26.29 20.76 7.78
CA GLY A 158 -25.22 21.30 8.61
C GLY A 158 -24.62 22.59 8.07
N ASN A 159 -23.53 23.01 8.69
CA ASN A 159 -22.76 24.20 8.29
C ASN A 159 -21.42 23.77 7.68
N VAL A 160 -21.07 24.30 6.53
CA VAL A 160 -19.77 24.07 5.86
C VAL A 160 -18.70 24.80 6.66
N VAL A 161 -17.82 24.01 7.31
CA VAL A 161 -16.68 24.54 8.09
C VAL A 161 -15.42 24.64 7.27
N ALA A 162 -15.34 23.91 6.17
CA ALA A 162 -14.28 24.08 5.16
C ALA A 162 -14.80 23.71 3.77
N ALA A 163 -14.45 24.53 2.79
CA ALA A 163 -14.55 24.26 1.36
C ALA A 163 -13.23 24.77 0.76
N SER A 164 -12.23 23.90 0.57
CA SER A 164 -10.84 24.29 0.31
C SER A 164 -10.08 23.22 -0.45
N TYR A 165 -8.79 23.45 -0.63
CA TYR A 165 -7.85 22.51 -1.24
C TYR A 165 -6.69 22.18 -0.28
N ASN A 166 -6.31 20.93 -0.26
CA ASN A 166 -5.12 20.42 0.42
C ASN A 166 -4.43 19.39 -0.48
N SER A 167 -3.10 19.32 -0.48
CA SER A 167 -2.33 18.43 -1.37
C SER A 167 -2.68 16.94 -1.20
N SER A 168 -3.08 16.51 -0.02
CA SER A 168 -3.49 15.14 0.27
C SER A 168 -4.99 14.93 -0.05
N MET A 169 -5.87 15.76 0.51
CA MET A 169 -7.33 15.63 0.36
C MET A 169 -7.85 16.09 -1.02
N GLY A 170 -7.05 16.83 -1.78
CA GLY A 170 -7.53 17.52 -2.97
C GLY A 170 -8.51 18.64 -2.63
N ASN A 171 -9.45 18.92 -3.52
CA ASN A 171 -10.60 19.77 -3.18
C ASN A 171 -11.50 18.99 -2.22
N TYR A 172 -11.82 19.60 -1.09
CA TYR A 172 -12.61 18.94 -0.05
C TYR A 172 -13.64 19.88 0.57
N VAL A 173 -14.70 19.27 1.08
CA VAL A 173 -15.73 19.91 1.92
C VAL A 173 -15.74 19.22 3.27
N MET A 174 -15.87 20.00 4.34
CA MET A 174 -16.14 19.50 5.69
C MET A 174 -17.39 20.19 6.22
N ILE A 175 -18.34 19.40 6.71
CA ILE A 175 -19.62 19.87 7.23
C ILE A 175 -19.73 19.51 8.70
N ASP A 176 -20.09 20.49 9.53
CA ASP A 176 -20.48 20.34 10.93
C ASP A 176 -21.98 20.09 11.04
N HIS A 177 -22.35 18.98 11.67
CA HIS A 177 -23.76 18.60 11.90
C HIS A 177 -24.25 18.88 13.33
N GLY A 178 -23.38 19.43 14.19
CA GLY A 178 -23.64 19.58 15.62
C GLY A 178 -23.06 18.43 16.46
N ASP A 179 -23.06 18.62 17.76
CA ASP A 179 -22.69 17.64 18.79
C ASP A 179 -21.35 16.92 18.53
N GLY A 180 -20.39 17.62 17.88
CA GLY A 180 -19.07 17.08 17.53
C GLY A 180 -19.09 16.08 16.36
N LEU A 181 -20.18 16.06 15.58
CA LEU A 181 -20.33 15.19 14.41
C LEU A 181 -20.02 15.96 13.12
N TYR A 182 -19.08 15.42 12.32
CA TYR A 182 -18.64 16.01 11.06
C TYR A 182 -18.63 14.98 9.94
N THR A 183 -18.87 15.44 8.71
CA THR A 183 -18.61 14.67 7.49
C THR A 183 -17.57 15.38 6.62
N ILE A 184 -16.75 14.60 5.94
CA ILE A 184 -15.65 15.09 5.11
C ILE A 184 -15.74 14.40 3.75
N TYR A 185 -15.69 15.21 2.68
CA TYR A 185 -15.85 14.82 1.29
C TYR A 185 -14.59 15.25 0.54
N MET A 186 -13.78 14.31 0.04
CA MET A 186 -12.47 14.61 -0.56
C MET A 186 -12.39 14.24 -2.04
N HIS A 187 -11.30 14.67 -2.67
CA HIS A 187 -10.92 14.41 -4.05
C HIS A 187 -11.84 15.00 -5.12
N ALA A 188 -12.67 16.00 -4.74
CA ALA A 188 -13.61 16.61 -5.66
C ALA A 188 -12.92 17.29 -6.85
N SER A 189 -13.57 17.25 -8.02
CA SER A 189 -13.17 18.02 -9.18
C SER A 189 -13.59 19.48 -9.08
N LYS A 190 -14.72 19.75 -8.42
CA LYS A 190 -15.28 21.08 -8.24
C LYS A 190 -16.08 21.15 -6.94
N LEU A 191 -16.00 22.29 -6.26
CA LEU A 191 -16.79 22.63 -5.08
C LEU A 191 -17.92 23.59 -5.48
N TYR A 192 -19.12 23.37 -4.94
CA TYR A 192 -20.31 24.20 -5.19
C TYR A 192 -20.76 24.99 -3.98
N VAL A 193 -20.07 24.82 -2.84
CA VAL A 193 -20.35 25.50 -1.58
C VAL A 193 -19.10 26.21 -1.08
N SER A 194 -19.30 27.14 -0.16
CA SER A 194 -18.25 27.93 0.48
C SER A 194 -18.28 27.74 2.00
N THR A 195 -17.14 27.96 2.65
CA THR A 195 -17.04 28.00 4.12
C THR A 195 -18.02 29.01 4.70
N GLY A 196 -18.73 28.63 5.77
CA GLY A 196 -19.76 29.40 6.42
C GLY A 196 -21.18 29.21 5.86
N GLN A 197 -21.34 28.49 4.74
CA GLN A 197 -22.64 28.23 4.13
C GLN A 197 -23.38 27.12 4.87
N SER A 198 -24.66 27.31 5.15
CA SER A 198 -25.55 26.23 5.61
C SER A 198 -26.04 25.41 4.43
N VAL A 199 -26.11 24.10 4.60
CA VAL A 199 -26.57 23.14 3.59
C VAL A 199 -27.63 22.23 4.19
N SER A 200 -28.62 21.86 3.37
CA SER A 200 -29.62 20.85 3.72
C SER A 200 -29.10 19.44 3.30
N LYS A 201 -29.57 18.43 4.01
CA LYS A 201 -29.39 17.03 3.63
C LYS A 201 -29.80 16.82 2.16
N GLY A 202 -28.94 16.20 1.37
CA GLY A 202 -29.16 15.93 -0.05
C GLY A 202 -28.82 17.10 -0.99
N ALA A 203 -28.42 18.27 -0.48
CA ALA A 203 -27.92 19.34 -1.33
C ALA A 203 -26.65 18.95 -2.06
N THR A 204 -26.53 19.32 -3.34
CA THR A 204 -25.27 19.08 -4.11
C THR A 204 -24.20 20.07 -3.63
N ILE A 205 -23.11 19.54 -3.09
CA ILE A 205 -22.00 20.32 -2.50
C ILE A 205 -20.74 20.32 -3.33
N ALA A 206 -20.55 19.28 -4.15
CA ALA A 206 -19.34 19.11 -4.97
C ALA A 206 -19.60 18.14 -6.12
N ALA A 207 -18.59 17.92 -6.96
CA ALA A 207 -18.56 16.87 -7.98
C ALA A 207 -17.35 15.96 -7.78
N VAL A 208 -17.54 14.66 -8.00
CA VAL A 208 -16.48 13.64 -7.95
C VAL A 208 -15.33 14.02 -8.88
N GLY A 209 -14.12 13.79 -8.42
CA GLY A 209 -12.90 14.00 -9.16
C GLY A 209 -11.77 13.05 -8.72
N SER A 210 -10.55 13.47 -8.97
CA SER A 210 -9.33 12.75 -8.60
C SER A 210 -8.24 13.75 -8.21
N THR A 211 -8.60 14.81 -7.49
CA THR A 211 -7.66 15.85 -7.05
C THR A 211 -6.96 15.43 -5.76
N GLY A 212 -5.78 16.02 -5.50
CA GLY A 212 -4.95 15.62 -4.37
C GLY A 212 -4.31 14.23 -4.57
N ARG A 213 -4.13 13.49 -3.48
CA ARG A 213 -3.57 12.13 -3.53
C ARG A 213 -4.67 11.10 -3.85
N SER A 214 -4.90 10.86 -5.11
CA SER A 214 -5.92 9.96 -5.62
C SER A 214 -5.38 9.15 -6.81
N THR A 215 -5.77 7.89 -6.92
CA THR A 215 -5.38 6.99 -8.03
C THR A 215 -6.41 6.93 -9.16
N GLY A 216 -7.54 7.58 -9.00
CA GLY A 216 -8.62 7.61 -9.97
C GLY A 216 -9.90 8.25 -9.41
N PRO A 217 -10.91 8.55 -10.26
CA PRO A 217 -12.11 9.25 -9.83
C PRO A 217 -12.90 8.49 -8.77
N HIS A 218 -13.04 9.08 -7.58
CA HIS A 218 -13.85 8.58 -6.47
C HIS A 218 -14.19 9.71 -5.48
N LEU A 219 -15.18 9.47 -4.64
CA LEU A 219 -15.43 10.22 -3.41
C LEU A 219 -14.83 9.44 -2.25
N HIS A 220 -13.87 10.03 -1.53
CA HIS A 220 -13.52 9.57 -0.19
C HIS A 220 -14.45 10.25 0.81
N PHE A 221 -15.23 9.46 1.54
CA PHE A 221 -16.22 9.94 2.52
C PHE A 221 -15.85 9.47 3.91
N SER A 222 -15.63 10.42 4.83
CA SER A 222 -15.32 10.13 6.23
C SER A 222 -16.37 10.74 7.16
N VAL A 223 -16.57 10.06 8.28
CA VAL A 223 -17.37 10.58 9.42
C VAL A 223 -16.45 10.68 10.64
N ARG A 224 -16.53 11.82 11.32
CA ARG A 224 -15.84 12.04 12.60
C ARG A 224 -16.86 12.36 13.67
N SER A 225 -16.70 11.75 14.84
CA SER A 225 -17.51 11.99 16.03
C SER A 225 -16.57 12.23 17.22
N ASN A 226 -16.72 13.36 17.87
CA ASN A 226 -15.94 13.75 19.06
C ASN A 226 -14.42 13.58 18.84
N GLY A 227 -13.90 14.07 17.71
CA GLY A 227 -12.47 14.05 17.39
C GLY A 227 -11.92 12.74 16.87
N SER A 228 -12.75 11.69 16.70
CA SER A 228 -12.32 10.38 16.21
C SER A 228 -13.05 9.99 14.93
N TYR A 229 -12.33 9.29 14.01
CA TYR A 229 -12.99 8.68 12.87
C TYR A 229 -13.84 7.48 13.30
N VAL A 230 -15.05 7.42 12.77
CA VAL A 230 -16.01 6.35 13.02
C VAL A 230 -16.48 5.77 11.69
N SER A 231 -16.96 4.53 11.71
CA SER A 231 -17.45 3.89 10.48
C SER A 231 -18.61 4.69 9.88
N PRO A 232 -18.52 5.14 8.61
CA PRO A 232 -19.62 5.79 7.92
C PRO A 232 -20.91 4.96 7.89
N TRP A 233 -20.78 3.64 7.92
CA TRP A 233 -21.90 2.71 7.90
C TRP A 233 -22.78 2.78 9.15
N ASN A 234 -22.30 3.36 10.25
CA ASN A 234 -23.12 3.62 11.44
C ASN A 234 -24.21 4.67 11.18
N TYR A 235 -24.06 5.47 10.12
CA TYR A 235 -24.92 6.60 9.78
C TYR A 235 -25.62 6.45 8.42
N LEU A 236 -24.98 5.78 7.46
CA LEU A 236 -25.52 5.51 6.12
C LEU A 236 -26.49 4.32 6.13
N LYS A 237 -27.52 4.42 5.29
CA LYS A 237 -28.41 3.29 4.96
C LYS A 237 -28.18 2.82 3.54
#